data_3c307e529ead09b2d9bc21b09e3f4258
#
_entry.id   3c307e529ead09b2d9bc21b09e3f4258
#
_cell.length_a   1.000
_cell.length_b   1.000
_cell.length_c   1.000
_cell.angle_alpha   90.00
_cell.angle_beta   90.00
_cell.angle_gamma   90.00
#
_symmetry.space_group_name_H-M   'P 1'
#
loop_
_entity.id
_entity.type
_entity.pdbx_description
1 polymer ?
#
loop_
_entity_poly.entity_id
_entity_poly.type
_entity_poly.pdbx_seq_one_letter_code
_entity_poly.pdbx_strand_id
1 'polypeptide(L)'
;MGIPITGYRQNIICRFGVPKEVTIDNGKQFDCATFRDFTTQLGTKLCFASVYHPQSNGAVERANCIIFAGIKKNITELPKGKWIDELPRVIWSHNTAESRTTKFTPFKLLYGEEAVTLEEIRLNSWRTSEEAGTAEEDIKPSIDTIEAGKIQAAINLGGYKEETRRWKNKKVKPREIQEGDLVLRRIPKAKQKGKMYSKWEGPFIVASMVRPEACRLRTMEGVEHPYSWNKDML
;
A
#
# COMPACT_ATOMS: atom_id res chain seq x y z
N MET A 1 14.59 -1.97 -23.79
CA MET A 1 13.55 -1.48 -22.85
C MET A 1 13.86 -2.04 -21.46
N GLY A 2 13.92 -1.20 -20.45
CA GLY A 2 14.22 -1.64 -19.08
C GLY A 2 13.13 -2.54 -18.51
N ILE A 3 13.50 -3.48 -17.64
CA ILE A 3 12.60 -4.43 -16.95
C ILE A 3 11.35 -3.75 -16.34
N PRO A 4 11.44 -2.54 -15.71
CA PRO A 4 10.28 -1.85 -15.15
C PRO A 4 9.22 -1.48 -16.19
N ILE A 5 9.61 -1.01 -17.38
CA ILE A 5 8.68 -0.57 -18.42
C ILE A 5 7.93 -1.76 -18.99
N THR A 6 8.61 -2.86 -19.26
CA THR A 6 7.99 -4.09 -19.79
C THR A 6 6.98 -4.66 -18.79
N GLY A 7 7.38 -4.76 -17.51
CA GLY A 7 6.49 -5.25 -16.45
C GLY A 7 5.27 -4.34 -16.26
N TYR A 8 5.46 -3.02 -16.25
CA TYR A 8 4.38 -2.05 -16.13
C TYR A 8 3.41 -2.14 -17.32
N ARG A 9 3.94 -2.22 -18.55
CA ARG A 9 3.13 -2.34 -19.76
C ARG A 9 2.28 -3.61 -19.75
N GLN A 10 2.89 -4.77 -19.49
CA GLN A 10 2.21 -6.07 -19.55
C GLN A 10 1.23 -6.29 -18.39
N ASN A 11 1.61 -5.88 -17.18
CA ASN A 11 0.83 -6.21 -15.98
C ASN A 11 -0.13 -5.11 -15.54
N ILE A 12 0.07 -3.86 -15.97
CA ILE A 12 -0.82 -2.76 -15.63
C ILE A 12 -1.59 -2.31 -16.88
N ILE A 13 -0.90 -1.78 -17.89
CA ILE A 13 -1.57 -1.14 -19.02
C ILE A 13 -2.41 -2.15 -19.82
N CYS A 14 -1.84 -3.31 -20.16
CA CYS A 14 -2.55 -4.32 -20.97
C CYS A 14 -3.70 -5.00 -20.21
N ARG A 15 -3.75 -4.88 -18.88
CA ARG A 15 -4.80 -5.52 -18.06
C ARG A 15 -5.87 -4.54 -17.59
N PHE A 16 -5.49 -3.32 -17.27
CA PHE A 16 -6.36 -2.34 -16.60
C PHE A 16 -6.46 -1.02 -17.33
N GLY A 17 -5.77 -0.86 -18.47
CA GLY A 17 -5.67 0.41 -19.18
C GLY A 17 -4.62 1.35 -18.61
N VAL A 18 -4.53 2.55 -19.17
CA VAL A 18 -3.57 3.57 -18.75
C VAL A 18 -4.08 4.29 -17.51
N PRO A 19 -3.37 4.20 -16.35
CA PRO A 19 -3.80 4.87 -15.14
C PRO A 19 -3.56 6.38 -15.23
N LYS A 20 -4.43 7.16 -14.62
CA LYS A 20 -4.30 8.63 -14.53
C LYS A 20 -3.09 9.04 -13.68
N GLU A 21 -2.84 8.31 -12.60
CA GLU A 21 -1.79 8.58 -11.63
C GLU A 21 -1.18 7.29 -11.10
N VAL A 22 0.14 7.27 -10.91
CA VAL A 22 0.88 6.16 -10.32
C VAL A 22 1.77 6.69 -9.21
N THR A 23 1.63 6.11 -8.02
CA THR A 23 2.52 6.40 -6.89
C THR A 23 3.58 5.32 -6.79
N ILE A 24 4.84 5.72 -6.81
CA ILE A 24 6.00 4.83 -6.69
C ILE A 24 6.85 5.20 -5.48
N ASP A 25 7.67 4.26 -5.02
CA ASP A 25 8.74 4.56 -4.08
C ASP A 25 9.92 5.25 -4.78
N ASN A 26 10.90 5.70 -3.98
CA ASN A 26 12.11 6.34 -4.53
C ASN A 26 13.15 5.31 -5.02
N GLY A 27 12.71 4.12 -5.44
CA GLY A 27 13.57 3.09 -5.98
C GLY A 27 14.20 3.54 -7.31
N LYS A 28 15.52 3.43 -7.43
CA LYS A 28 16.28 3.85 -8.62
C LYS A 28 15.77 3.23 -9.93
N GLN A 29 15.13 2.06 -9.85
CA GLN A 29 14.56 1.38 -11.02
C GLN A 29 13.37 2.12 -11.63
N PHE A 30 12.63 2.88 -10.84
CA PHE A 30 11.48 3.69 -11.28
C PHE A 30 11.82 5.17 -11.39
N ASP A 31 12.85 5.62 -10.64
CA ASP A 31 13.35 6.99 -10.70
C ASP A 31 14.45 7.12 -11.78
N CYS A 32 14.10 6.80 -13.02
CA CYS A 32 14.99 6.95 -14.16
C CYS A 32 14.29 7.74 -15.29
N ALA A 33 15.09 8.48 -16.09
CA ALA A 33 14.58 9.30 -17.18
C ALA A 33 13.68 8.50 -18.13
N THR A 34 14.10 7.30 -18.51
CA THR A 34 13.37 6.43 -19.43
C THR A 34 11.97 6.07 -18.93
N PHE A 35 11.79 5.83 -17.63
CA PHE A 35 10.46 5.52 -17.07
C PHE A 35 9.60 6.78 -16.94
N ARG A 36 10.21 7.91 -16.58
CA ARG A 36 9.51 9.21 -16.53
C ARG A 36 9.00 9.63 -17.91
N ASP A 37 9.85 9.53 -18.94
CA ASP A 37 9.47 9.85 -20.32
C ASP A 37 8.34 8.94 -20.80
N PHE A 38 8.43 7.65 -20.51
CA PHE A 38 7.40 6.68 -20.88
C PHE A 38 6.04 6.99 -20.21
N THR A 39 6.00 7.32 -18.93
CA THR A 39 4.76 7.68 -18.23
C THR A 39 4.21 9.02 -18.71
N THR A 40 5.08 9.98 -19.04
CA THR A 40 4.69 11.28 -19.59
C THR A 40 4.05 11.12 -20.98
N GLN A 41 4.62 10.27 -21.86
CA GLN A 41 4.03 9.97 -23.17
C GLN A 41 2.64 9.35 -23.08
N LEU A 42 2.37 8.59 -22.01
CA LEU A 42 1.05 8.00 -21.73
C LEU A 42 0.06 8.96 -21.07
N GLY A 43 0.50 10.16 -20.69
CA GLY A 43 -0.31 11.10 -19.91
C GLY A 43 -0.52 10.67 -18.46
N THR A 44 0.27 9.72 -17.95
CA THR A 44 0.20 9.24 -16.57
C THR A 44 1.02 10.14 -15.64
N LYS A 45 0.38 10.69 -14.61
CA LYS A 45 1.06 11.47 -13.59
C LYS A 45 1.86 10.56 -12.65
N LEU A 46 3.16 10.79 -12.58
CA LEU A 46 4.05 10.06 -11.69
C LEU A 46 4.19 10.80 -10.35
N CYS A 47 3.81 10.13 -9.26
CA CYS A 47 3.93 10.64 -7.91
C CYS A 47 4.95 9.82 -7.13
N PHE A 48 5.82 10.50 -6.37
CA PHE A 48 6.79 9.84 -5.52
C PHE A 48 6.30 9.79 -4.08
N ALA A 49 6.34 8.61 -3.47
CA ALA A 49 6.07 8.47 -2.04
C ALA A 49 7.12 9.26 -1.25
N SER A 50 6.67 10.07 -0.31
CA SER A 50 7.59 10.85 0.54
C SER A 50 8.46 9.92 1.38
N VAL A 51 9.76 10.16 1.40
CA VAL A 51 10.74 9.41 2.21
C VAL A 51 10.38 9.47 3.70
N TYR A 52 9.74 10.55 4.13
CA TYR A 52 9.36 10.80 5.52
C TYR A 52 7.89 10.46 5.83
N HIS A 53 7.11 10.03 4.82
CA HIS A 53 5.73 9.59 4.96
C HIS A 53 5.53 8.20 4.35
N PRO A 54 6.08 7.15 4.96
CA PRO A 54 5.94 5.77 4.44
C PRO A 54 4.47 5.29 4.43
N GLN A 55 3.58 5.99 5.13
CA GLN A 55 2.15 5.68 5.18
C GLN A 55 1.48 5.80 3.79
N SER A 56 2.00 6.64 2.90
CA SER A 56 1.49 6.77 1.52
C SER A 56 1.67 5.49 0.69
N ASN A 57 2.68 4.67 1.03
CA ASN A 57 2.96 3.39 0.39
C ASN A 57 2.54 2.17 1.24
N GLY A 58 1.91 2.41 2.39
CA GLY A 58 1.58 1.37 3.37
C GLY A 58 0.61 0.30 2.84
N ALA A 59 -0.21 0.61 1.83
CA ALA A 59 -1.10 -0.38 1.20
C ALA A 59 -0.29 -1.40 0.40
N VAL A 60 0.70 -0.95 -0.38
CA VAL A 60 1.60 -1.79 -1.18
C VAL A 60 2.52 -2.62 -0.27
N GLU A 61 3.10 -1.99 0.76
CA GLU A 61 3.93 -2.68 1.75
C GLU A 61 3.16 -3.80 2.43
N ARG A 62 1.89 -3.56 2.81
CA ARG A 62 1.04 -4.57 3.42
C ARG A 62 0.70 -5.70 2.46
N ALA A 63 0.37 -5.41 1.21
CA ALA A 63 0.12 -6.42 0.18
C ALA A 63 1.36 -7.28 -0.04
N ASN A 64 2.53 -6.67 -0.17
CA ASN A 64 3.80 -7.37 -0.28
C ASN A 64 4.07 -8.28 0.93
N CYS A 65 3.84 -7.80 2.17
CA CYS A 65 3.99 -8.63 3.36
C CYS A 65 3.09 -9.87 3.34
N ILE A 66 1.82 -9.73 2.90
CA ILE A 66 0.89 -10.85 2.80
C ILE A 66 1.35 -11.86 1.74
N ILE A 67 1.75 -11.38 0.56
CA ILE A 67 2.24 -12.21 -0.54
C ILE A 67 3.51 -12.95 -0.11
N PHE A 68 4.49 -12.25 0.48
CA PHE A 68 5.72 -12.88 0.98
C PHE A 68 5.45 -13.91 2.08
N ALA A 69 4.51 -13.64 2.99
CA ALA A 69 4.13 -14.60 4.03
C ALA A 69 3.50 -15.87 3.40
N GLY A 70 2.64 -15.71 2.40
CA GLY A 70 2.05 -16.81 1.65
C GLY A 70 3.11 -17.66 0.93
N ILE A 71 4.00 -17.00 0.17
CA ILE A 71 5.12 -17.68 -0.50
C ILE A 71 5.98 -18.43 0.51
N LYS A 72 6.36 -17.79 1.62
CA LYS A 72 7.22 -18.39 2.65
C LYS A 72 6.59 -19.63 3.27
N LYS A 73 5.28 -19.61 3.50
CA LYS A 73 4.55 -20.77 4.02
C LYS A 73 4.61 -21.95 3.07
N ASN A 74 4.40 -21.71 1.78
CA ASN A 74 4.38 -22.76 0.77
C ASN A 74 5.79 -23.29 0.44
N ILE A 75 6.81 -22.45 0.45
CA ILE A 75 8.22 -22.83 0.18
C ILE A 75 8.78 -23.83 1.21
N THR A 76 8.25 -23.84 2.43
CA THR A 76 8.73 -24.78 3.46
C THR A 76 8.54 -26.23 3.04
N GLU A 77 7.62 -26.48 2.10
CA GLU A 77 7.27 -27.82 1.58
C GLU A 77 7.86 -28.09 0.19
N LEU A 78 8.54 -27.10 -0.45
CA LEU A 78 9.00 -27.20 -1.84
C LEU A 78 10.54 -27.22 -1.96
N PRO A 79 11.08 -27.85 -3.03
CA PRO A 79 12.50 -27.77 -3.35
C PRO A 79 12.98 -26.32 -3.54
N LYS A 80 14.22 -26.04 -3.14
CA LYS A 80 14.84 -24.71 -3.27
C LYS A 80 14.72 -24.18 -4.71
N GLY A 81 14.20 -22.96 -4.86
CA GLY A 81 14.16 -22.23 -6.13
C GLY A 81 12.81 -22.11 -6.82
N LYS A 82 11.79 -22.84 -6.40
CA LYS A 82 10.46 -22.84 -7.05
C LYS A 82 9.47 -21.81 -6.52
N TRP A 83 9.92 -20.76 -5.82
CA TRP A 83 9.04 -19.71 -5.32
C TRP A 83 8.32 -18.92 -6.44
N ILE A 84 8.92 -18.84 -7.63
CA ILE A 84 8.32 -18.16 -8.80
C ILE A 84 7.04 -18.88 -9.23
N ASP A 85 7.03 -20.21 -9.18
CA ASP A 85 5.88 -21.03 -9.58
C ASP A 85 4.72 -20.90 -8.55
N GLU A 86 5.04 -20.61 -7.29
CA GLU A 86 4.04 -20.39 -6.24
C GLU A 86 3.44 -18.98 -6.23
N LEU A 87 4.11 -18.01 -6.83
CA LEU A 87 3.66 -16.61 -6.83
C LEU A 87 2.25 -16.44 -7.42
N PRO A 88 1.89 -17.04 -8.57
CA PRO A 88 0.54 -16.95 -9.11
C PRO A 88 -0.52 -17.54 -8.18
N ARG A 89 -0.22 -18.66 -7.51
CA ARG A 89 -1.14 -19.30 -6.56
C ARG A 89 -1.40 -18.43 -5.34
N VAL A 90 -0.35 -17.81 -4.78
CA VAL A 90 -0.47 -16.91 -3.64
C VAL A 90 -1.24 -15.65 -4.02
N ILE A 91 -0.99 -15.09 -5.21
CA ILE A 91 -1.74 -13.93 -5.72
C ILE A 91 -3.22 -14.30 -5.93
N TRP A 92 -3.50 -15.46 -6.51
CA TRP A 92 -4.87 -15.96 -6.68
C TRP A 92 -5.58 -16.07 -5.33
N SER A 93 -4.96 -16.75 -4.36
CA SER A 93 -5.51 -16.87 -3.01
C SER A 93 -5.75 -15.51 -2.34
N HIS A 94 -4.85 -14.56 -2.52
CA HIS A 94 -5.02 -13.21 -2.00
C HIS A 94 -6.21 -12.47 -2.68
N ASN A 95 -6.33 -12.61 -3.99
CA ASN A 95 -7.38 -11.92 -4.76
C ASN A 95 -8.78 -12.50 -4.51
N THR A 96 -8.88 -13.79 -4.19
CA THR A 96 -10.14 -14.50 -3.94
C THR A 96 -10.50 -14.62 -2.46
N ALA A 97 -9.62 -14.18 -1.56
CA ALA A 97 -9.91 -14.15 -0.13
C ALA A 97 -10.56 -12.84 0.29
N GLU A 98 -11.59 -12.92 1.14
CA GLU A 98 -12.23 -11.73 1.71
C GLU A 98 -11.24 -10.92 2.55
N SER A 99 -11.14 -9.63 2.27
CA SER A 99 -10.33 -8.71 3.05
C SER A 99 -11.06 -8.35 4.35
N ARG A 100 -10.40 -8.57 5.48
CA ARG A 100 -10.93 -8.19 6.80
C ARG A 100 -11.31 -6.71 6.91
N THR A 101 -10.67 -5.86 6.13
CA THR A 101 -10.84 -4.40 6.19
C THR A 101 -11.99 -3.91 5.32
N THR A 102 -12.10 -4.43 4.10
CA THR A 102 -13.13 -4.02 3.14
C THR A 102 -14.39 -4.86 3.21
N LYS A 103 -14.29 -6.10 3.73
CA LYS A 103 -15.34 -7.13 3.72
C LYS A 103 -15.73 -7.60 2.31
N PHE A 104 -14.81 -7.41 1.38
CA PHE A 104 -14.94 -7.86 -0.01
C PHE A 104 -13.65 -8.51 -0.46
N THR A 105 -13.73 -9.39 -1.45
CA THR A 105 -12.55 -9.89 -2.13
C THR A 105 -11.99 -8.82 -3.06
N PRO A 106 -10.66 -8.74 -3.26
CA PRO A 106 -10.09 -7.86 -4.28
C PRO A 106 -10.64 -8.14 -5.68
N PHE A 107 -10.92 -9.39 -5.99
CA PHE A 107 -11.49 -9.81 -7.27
C PHE A 107 -12.88 -9.19 -7.49
N LYS A 108 -13.78 -9.30 -6.51
CA LYS A 108 -15.12 -8.70 -6.57
C LYS A 108 -15.08 -7.19 -6.73
N LEU A 109 -14.20 -6.50 -6.01
CA LEU A 109 -14.06 -5.05 -6.11
C LEU A 109 -13.58 -4.60 -7.49
N LEU A 110 -12.86 -5.45 -8.21
CA LEU A 110 -12.33 -5.14 -9.53
C LEU A 110 -13.32 -5.50 -10.64
N TYR A 111 -13.90 -6.70 -10.58
CA TYR A 111 -14.70 -7.27 -11.66
C TYR A 111 -16.22 -7.22 -11.41
N GLY A 112 -16.62 -6.89 -10.19
CA GLY A 112 -18.05 -6.81 -9.79
C GLY A 112 -18.61 -8.11 -9.23
N GLU A 113 -17.99 -9.25 -9.53
CA GLU A 113 -18.42 -10.58 -9.14
C GLU A 113 -17.31 -11.36 -8.43
N GLU A 114 -17.71 -12.35 -7.64
CA GLU A 114 -16.74 -13.27 -7.04
C GLU A 114 -16.17 -14.21 -8.09
N ALA A 115 -14.87 -14.49 -7.99
CA ALA A 115 -14.22 -15.49 -8.85
C ALA A 115 -14.84 -16.86 -8.63
N VAL A 116 -15.02 -17.61 -9.72
CA VAL A 116 -15.33 -19.04 -9.64
C VAL A 116 -14.05 -19.77 -9.21
N THR A 117 -14.10 -20.45 -8.08
CA THR A 117 -12.94 -21.17 -7.54
C THR A 117 -12.87 -22.59 -8.06
N LEU A 118 -11.67 -23.19 -8.02
CA LEU A 118 -11.50 -24.60 -8.39
C LEU A 118 -12.35 -25.55 -7.53
N GLU A 119 -12.58 -25.19 -6.27
CA GLU A 119 -13.41 -25.98 -5.37
C GLU A 119 -14.90 -25.91 -5.77
N GLU A 120 -15.39 -24.78 -6.23
CA GLU A 120 -16.74 -24.65 -6.77
C GLU A 120 -16.94 -25.51 -8.02
N ILE A 121 -15.94 -25.57 -8.91
CA ILE A 121 -15.97 -26.44 -10.09
C ILE A 121 -15.98 -27.91 -9.66
N ARG A 122 -15.13 -28.30 -8.72
CA ARG A 122 -15.07 -29.69 -8.23
C ARG A 122 -16.33 -30.13 -7.53
N LEU A 123 -16.98 -29.23 -6.79
CA LEU A 123 -18.23 -29.51 -6.07
C LEU A 123 -19.49 -29.33 -6.94
N ASN A 124 -19.31 -28.99 -8.22
CA ASN A 124 -20.39 -28.71 -9.16
C ASN A 124 -21.44 -27.77 -8.53
N SER A 125 -20.97 -26.62 -8.05
CA SER A 125 -21.87 -25.63 -7.41
C SER A 125 -22.93 -25.16 -8.41
N TRP A 126 -24.05 -24.62 -7.92
CA TRP A 126 -25.13 -24.08 -8.78
C TRP A 126 -24.62 -23.05 -9.80
N ARG A 127 -23.56 -22.29 -9.47
CA ARG A 127 -22.92 -21.32 -10.40
C ARG A 127 -22.13 -21.97 -11.53
N THR A 128 -21.77 -23.23 -11.40
CA THR A 128 -20.97 -23.99 -12.38
C THR A 128 -21.77 -25.11 -13.03
N SER A 129 -23.04 -25.31 -12.65
CA SER A 129 -23.94 -26.29 -13.25
C SER A 129 -24.47 -25.79 -14.61
N GLU A 130 -24.77 -26.70 -15.54
CA GLU A 130 -25.34 -26.35 -16.85
C GLU A 130 -26.70 -25.66 -16.75
N GLU A 131 -27.42 -25.82 -15.64
CA GLU A 131 -28.69 -25.14 -15.37
C GLU A 131 -28.53 -23.65 -15.04
N ALA A 132 -27.34 -23.21 -14.64
CA ALA A 132 -27.04 -21.79 -14.40
C ALA A 132 -27.07 -20.96 -15.69
N GLY A 133 -26.82 -21.57 -16.84
CA GLY A 133 -26.79 -20.88 -18.14
C GLY A 133 -28.12 -20.26 -18.59
N THR A 134 -29.25 -20.68 -18.02
CA THR A 134 -30.57 -20.11 -18.28
C THR A 134 -30.98 -18.99 -17.33
N ALA A 135 -30.30 -18.87 -16.17
CA ALA A 135 -30.54 -17.84 -15.16
C ALA A 135 -29.56 -16.65 -15.25
N GLU A 136 -28.51 -16.76 -16.07
CA GLU A 136 -27.42 -15.75 -16.15
C GLU A 136 -27.83 -14.46 -16.88
N GLU A 137 -28.89 -14.42 -17.65
CA GLU A 137 -29.34 -13.20 -18.32
C GLU A 137 -29.80 -12.11 -17.33
N ASP A 138 -30.18 -12.49 -16.11
CA ASP A 138 -30.73 -11.55 -15.11
C ASP A 138 -29.73 -11.10 -14.04
N ILE A 139 -28.51 -11.63 -13.98
CA ILE A 139 -27.57 -11.40 -12.86
C ILE A 139 -26.27 -10.68 -13.28
N LYS A 140 -26.20 -10.08 -14.44
CA LYS A 140 -25.03 -9.20 -14.73
C LYS A 140 -25.07 -8.03 -13.76
N PRO A 141 -24.06 -7.86 -12.88
CA PRO A 141 -24.05 -6.73 -11.96
C PRO A 141 -24.12 -5.45 -12.79
N SER A 142 -25.13 -4.64 -12.52
CA SER A 142 -25.22 -3.32 -13.12
C SER A 142 -23.99 -2.50 -12.67
N ILE A 143 -23.57 -1.53 -13.47
CA ILE A 143 -22.46 -0.61 -13.11
C ILE A 143 -22.74 0.01 -11.74
N ASP A 144 -24.00 0.32 -11.44
CA ASP A 144 -24.45 0.88 -10.16
C ASP A 144 -24.18 -0.07 -8.98
N THR A 145 -24.35 -1.38 -9.17
CA THR A 145 -24.06 -2.39 -8.13
C THR A 145 -22.56 -2.48 -7.84
N ILE A 146 -21.72 -2.38 -8.88
CA ILE A 146 -20.25 -2.38 -8.74
C ILE A 146 -19.80 -1.12 -7.99
N GLU A 147 -20.34 0.04 -8.35
CA GLU A 147 -20.01 1.30 -7.69
C GLU A 147 -20.49 1.31 -6.23
N ALA A 148 -21.69 0.83 -5.94
CA ALA A 148 -22.20 0.68 -4.58
C ALA A 148 -21.28 -0.22 -3.73
N GLY A 149 -20.80 -1.34 -4.29
CA GLY A 149 -19.82 -2.22 -3.65
C GLY A 149 -18.50 -1.52 -3.32
N LYS A 150 -17.99 -0.72 -4.24
CA LYS A 150 -16.75 0.07 -4.03
C LYS A 150 -16.93 1.14 -2.96
N ILE A 151 -18.06 1.82 -2.95
CA ILE A 151 -18.41 2.83 -1.93
C ILE A 151 -18.48 2.14 -0.56
N GLN A 152 -19.18 1.00 -0.45
CA GLN A 152 -19.29 0.27 0.81
C GLN A 152 -17.94 -0.22 1.31
N ALA A 153 -17.07 -0.70 0.42
CA ALA A 153 -15.71 -1.09 0.76
C ALA A 153 -14.87 0.10 1.27
N ALA A 154 -15.04 1.27 0.67
CA ALA A 154 -14.37 2.50 1.11
C ALA A 154 -14.85 2.93 2.51
N ILE A 155 -16.13 2.84 2.80
CA ILE A 155 -16.71 3.12 4.13
C ILE A 155 -16.13 2.15 5.17
N ASN A 156 -16.13 0.85 4.88
CA ASN A 156 -15.58 -0.18 5.76
C ASN A 156 -14.09 0.06 6.06
N LEU A 157 -13.32 0.39 5.02
CA LEU A 157 -11.89 0.73 5.16
C LEU A 157 -11.68 1.99 6.00
N GLY A 158 -12.52 3.01 5.83
CA GLY A 158 -12.51 4.24 6.63
C GLY A 158 -12.75 3.95 8.10
N GLY A 159 -13.78 3.19 8.42
CA GLY A 159 -14.10 2.76 9.79
C GLY A 159 -12.95 1.97 10.43
N TYR A 160 -12.38 1.01 9.73
CA TYR A 160 -11.24 0.23 10.22
C TYR A 160 -10.00 1.10 10.50
N LYS A 161 -9.70 2.06 9.60
CA LYS A 161 -8.58 3.00 9.79
C LYS A 161 -8.80 3.87 11.02
N GLU A 162 -10.02 4.37 11.22
CA GLU A 162 -10.38 5.20 12.37
C GLU A 162 -10.28 4.42 13.68
N GLU A 163 -10.82 3.19 13.74
CA GLU A 163 -10.72 2.30 14.89
C GLU A 163 -9.26 1.99 15.23
N THR A 164 -8.45 1.65 14.22
CA THR A 164 -7.02 1.39 14.37
C THR A 164 -6.28 2.62 14.90
N ARG A 165 -6.62 3.82 14.40
CA ARG A 165 -6.07 5.09 14.86
C ARG A 165 -6.42 5.35 16.31
N ARG A 166 -7.69 5.18 16.70
CA ARG A 166 -8.16 5.32 18.08
C ARG A 166 -7.43 4.37 19.02
N TRP A 167 -7.28 3.10 18.61
CA TRP A 167 -6.56 2.10 19.42
C TRP A 167 -5.07 2.46 19.61
N LYS A 168 -4.38 2.88 18.56
CA LYS A 168 -2.99 3.32 18.64
C LYS A 168 -2.84 4.57 19.52
N ASN A 169 -3.75 5.52 19.38
CA ASN A 169 -3.69 6.81 20.08
C ASN A 169 -4.10 6.71 21.56
N LYS A 170 -4.74 5.62 22.01
CA LYS A 170 -5.07 5.43 23.45
C LYS A 170 -3.87 5.58 24.40
N LYS A 171 -2.67 5.28 23.92
CA LYS A 171 -1.41 5.36 24.70
C LYS A 171 -0.59 6.61 24.40
N VAL A 172 -0.99 7.40 23.40
CA VAL A 172 -0.28 8.61 23.00
C VAL A 172 -0.85 9.77 23.78
N LYS A 173 -0.03 10.42 24.61
CA LYS A 173 -0.38 11.70 25.22
C LYS A 173 -0.05 12.78 24.18
N PRO A 174 -1.05 13.52 23.68
CA PRO A 174 -0.79 14.62 22.77
C PRO A 174 0.09 15.65 23.49
N ARG A 175 1.22 16.00 22.89
CA ARG A 175 2.05 17.12 23.34
C ARG A 175 1.91 18.24 22.33
N GLU A 176 1.57 19.41 22.80
CA GLU A 176 1.64 20.62 21.98
C GLU A 176 3.10 21.02 21.89
N ILE A 177 3.68 20.83 20.71
CA ILE A 177 5.05 21.28 20.41
C ILE A 177 4.92 22.70 19.85
N GLN A 178 5.66 23.65 20.47
CA GLN A 178 5.69 25.05 20.10
C GLN A 178 7.07 25.43 19.57
N GLU A 179 7.16 26.59 18.93
CA GLU A 179 8.43 27.18 18.49
C GLU A 179 9.30 27.49 19.71
N GLY A 180 10.55 27.12 19.64
CA GLY A 180 11.50 27.23 20.75
C GLY A 180 11.64 26.00 21.63
N ASP A 181 10.75 25.00 21.50
CA ASP A 181 10.83 23.78 22.31
C ASP A 181 12.05 22.94 21.94
N LEU A 182 12.60 22.28 22.96
CA LEU A 182 13.67 21.28 22.82
C LEU A 182 13.06 19.92 22.53
N VAL A 183 13.45 19.32 21.42
CA VAL A 183 12.95 18.03 20.98
C VAL A 183 14.07 17.05 20.64
N LEU A 184 13.78 15.77 20.85
CA LEU A 184 14.62 14.69 20.34
C LEU A 184 14.02 14.15 19.05
N ARG A 185 14.85 13.91 18.05
CA ARG A 185 14.43 13.37 16.76
C ARG A 185 14.68 11.86 16.69
N ARG A 186 13.70 11.11 16.28
CA ARG A 186 13.84 9.67 16.07
C ARG A 186 14.69 9.38 14.84
N ILE A 187 15.74 8.58 15.01
CA ILE A 187 16.61 8.15 13.91
C ILE A 187 15.85 7.17 13.00
N PRO A 188 15.77 7.41 11.69
CA PRO A 188 15.15 6.49 10.74
C PRO A 188 15.77 5.10 10.84
N LYS A 189 14.95 4.05 10.72
CA LYS A 189 15.41 2.65 10.85
C LYS A 189 16.61 2.31 9.94
N ALA A 190 16.64 2.88 8.74
CA ALA A 190 17.74 2.68 7.79
C ALA A 190 19.09 3.26 8.25
N LYS A 191 19.08 4.24 9.18
CA LYS A 191 20.29 4.88 9.73
C LYS A 191 20.66 4.38 11.14
N GLN A 192 19.88 3.46 11.71
CA GLN A 192 20.15 2.90 13.03
C GLN A 192 21.33 1.92 12.95
N LYS A 193 22.39 2.21 13.70
CA LYS A 193 23.63 1.43 13.70
C LYS A 193 23.56 0.08 14.44
N GLY A 194 22.40 -0.27 15.04
CA GLY A 194 22.19 -1.54 15.74
C GLY A 194 21.28 -1.42 16.98
N LYS A 195 20.98 -2.56 17.62
CA LYS A 195 20.05 -2.62 18.77
C LYS A 195 20.54 -1.87 20.03
N MET A 196 21.84 -1.69 20.17
CA MET A 196 22.48 -1.07 21.35
C MET A 196 22.64 0.45 21.23
N TYR A 197 22.41 1.02 20.05
CA TYR A 197 22.52 2.46 19.83
C TYR A 197 21.22 3.19 20.14
N SER A 198 21.34 4.46 20.57
CA SER A 198 20.18 5.32 20.79
C SER A 198 19.31 5.38 19.52
N LYS A 199 18.00 5.30 19.73
CA LYS A 199 17.01 5.48 18.66
C LYS A 199 16.68 6.95 18.42
N TRP A 200 17.22 7.84 19.25
CA TRP A 200 16.94 9.25 19.27
C TRP A 200 18.23 10.04 19.13
N GLU A 201 18.18 11.14 18.46
CA GLU A 201 19.27 12.11 18.31
C GLU A 201 18.80 13.51 18.66
N GLY A 202 19.70 14.37 19.05
CA GLY A 202 19.42 15.74 19.48
C GLY A 202 20.12 16.06 20.80
N PRO A 203 19.69 17.10 21.55
CA PRO A 203 18.47 17.87 21.36
C PRO A 203 18.52 18.83 20.18
N PHE A 204 17.35 19.12 19.60
CA PHE A 204 17.14 20.13 18.57
C PHE A 204 16.14 21.15 19.08
N ILE A 205 16.19 22.39 18.57
CA ILE A 205 15.22 23.43 18.85
C ILE A 205 14.22 23.50 17.70
N VAL A 206 12.93 23.60 17.99
CA VAL A 206 11.90 23.86 16.99
C VAL A 206 12.06 25.29 16.47
N ALA A 207 12.49 25.44 15.22
CA ALA A 207 12.76 26.75 14.63
C ALA A 207 11.48 27.43 14.12
N SER A 208 10.59 26.68 13.49
CA SER A 208 9.31 27.19 13.00
C SER A 208 8.31 26.09 12.72
N MET A 209 7.02 26.39 12.84
CA MET A 209 5.94 25.50 12.47
C MET A 209 5.58 25.72 10.98
N VAL A 210 5.82 24.72 10.13
CA VAL A 210 5.52 24.79 8.68
C VAL A 210 4.07 24.39 8.40
N ARG A 211 3.55 23.44 9.18
CA ARG A 211 2.16 22.93 9.16
C ARG A 211 1.78 22.49 10.57
N PRO A 212 0.49 22.29 10.89
CA PRO A 212 0.06 21.84 12.22
C PRO A 212 0.80 20.60 12.75
N GLU A 213 1.24 19.71 11.83
CA GLU A 213 1.93 18.45 12.16
C GLU A 213 3.39 18.41 11.72
N ALA A 214 3.96 19.50 11.21
CA ALA A 214 5.33 19.53 10.70
C ALA A 214 6.07 20.81 11.12
N CYS A 215 7.28 20.66 11.61
CA CYS A 215 8.14 21.75 12.04
C CYS A 215 9.54 21.68 11.41
N ARG A 216 10.25 22.80 11.38
CA ARG A 216 11.68 22.88 11.09
C ARG A 216 12.46 22.81 12.39
N LEU A 217 13.59 22.15 12.32
CA LEU A 217 14.49 21.98 13.45
C LEU A 217 15.78 22.75 13.19
N ARG A 218 16.37 23.29 14.26
CA ARG A 218 17.73 23.85 14.27
C ARG A 218 18.57 23.18 15.34
N THR A 219 19.87 23.11 15.11
CA THR A 219 20.81 22.61 16.12
C THR A 219 20.97 23.63 17.25
N MET A 220 21.55 23.20 18.37
CA MET A 220 21.88 24.11 19.47
C MET A 220 22.84 25.23 19.06
N GLU A 221 23.62 25.03 18.00
CA GLU A 221 24.54 25.99 17.40
C GLU A 221 23.86 26.99 16.44
N GLY A 222 22.52 26.89 16.26
CA GLY A 222 21.73 27.80 15.43
C GLY A 222 21.62 27.40 13.94
N VAL A 223 22.20 26.29 13.52
CA VAL A 223 22.13 25.81 12.12
C VAL A 223 20.76 25.17 11.87
N GLU A 224 20.01 25.74 10.93
CA GLU A 224 18.71 25.18 10.52
C GLU A 224 18.89 23.96 9.61
N HIS A 225 18.09 22.92 9.88
CA HIS A 225 17.99 21.77 8.97
C HIS A 225 17.18 22.12 7.71
N PRO A 226 17.63 21.73 6.53
CA PRO A 226 16.97 22.07 5.26
C PRO A 226 15.59 21.39 5.08
N TYR A 227 15.25 20.40 5.93
CA TYR A 227 14.02 19.61 5.81
C TYR A 227 13.07 19.88 6.98
N SER A 228 11.76 19.81 6.71
CA SER A 228 10.72 19.80 7.75
C SER A 228 10.52 18.36 8.29
N TRP A 229 10.18 18.26 9.57
CA TRP A 229 10.00 17.03 10.31
C TRP A 229 8.57 16.93 10.83
N ASN A 230 8.01 15.72 10.77
CA ASN A 230 6.69 15.46 11.35
C ASN A 230 6.80 15.36 12.89
N LYS A 231 5.83 15.91 13.61
CA LYS A 231 5.72 15.81 15.07
C LYS A 231 5.76 14.39 15.60
N ASP A 232 5.25 13.41 14.83
CA ASP A 232 5.30 11.98 15.20
C ASP A 232 6.72 11.40 15.30
N MET A 233 7.71 12.15 14.80
CA MET A 233 9.13 11.77 14.80
C MET A 233 9.93 12.48 15.89
N LEU A 234 9.29 13.30 16.71
CA LEU A 234 9.87 14.10 17.76
C LEU A 234 9.50 13.59 19.16
#